data_863bb75a0605636ffe9fc0b6a1c881d9
#
_entry.id   863bb75a0605636ffe9fc0b6a1c881d9
#
_cell.length_a   1.000
_cell.length_b   1.000
_cell.length_c   1.000
_cell.angle_alpha   90.00
_cell.angle_beta   90.00
_cell.angle_gamma   90.00
#
_symmetry.space_group_name_H-M   'P 1'
#
loop_
_entity.id
_entity.type
_entity.pdbx_description
1 polymer ?
#
loop_
_entity_poly.entity_id
_entity_poly.type
_entity_poly.pdbx_seq_one_letter_code
_entity_poly.pdbx_strand_id
1 'polypeptide(L)'
;MINYSDIIEKAWSGYDPSRKIAKIEDISPQVSTNHVYKVTFTDEDFIIAKLSSFGKYEHFKEDHRIIHATANNLLYPFENLLAKSLLKNNRVYTYRYKKGKTDAWVVFYNPSRVMQRLPRRLDDNLIKSLGRQIGKFHLACSRIRNVLPKSSKTLRTDINTLQEMLQTQEKKFGNKAQVEMLRYHCEQFLKNRNKCNAGSFETIPVFIDWNIGNFSVVNKHELYSRWDYDWFRMSSRMLDFYFFSRVVSDAGDKTVFSYLISPMMEDRFLLFLSEYHK
;
A
#
# COMPACT_ATOMS: atom_id res chain seq x y z
N MET A 1 24.19 2.50 16.79
CA MET A 1 23.10 1.87 16.00
C MET A 1 21.79 2.33 16.61
N ILE A 2 20.80 2.72 15.82
CA ILE A 2 19.51 3.18 16.35
C ILE A 2 18.70 1.95 16.71
N ASN A 3 18.20 1.89 17.95
CA ASN A 3 17.27 0.86 18.34
C ASN A 3 15.85 1.31 17.96
N TYR A 4 15.23 0.66 16.98
CA TYR A 4 13.88 1.00 16.55
C TYR A 4 12.82 0.69 17.62
N SER A 5 13.07 -0.28 18.51
CA SER A 5 12.19 -0.54 19.66
C SER A 5 12.04 0.69 20.55
N ASP A 6 13.13 1.44 20.80
CA ASP A 6 13.08 2.68 21.59
C ASP A 6 12.18 3.76 20.93
N ILE A 7 12.15 3.79 19.59
CA ILE A 7 11.26 4.72 18.86
C ILE A 7 9.80 4.30 19.03
N ILE A 8 9.51 3.00 19.00
CA ILE A 8 8.17 2.45 19.19
C ILE A 8 7.69 2.70 20.62
N GLU A 9 8.54 2.48 21.62
CA GLU A 9 8.22 2.76 23.03
C GLU A 9 7.88 4.25 23.25
N LYS A 10 8.68 5.16 22.67
CA LYS A 10 8.39 6.61 22.73
C LYS A 10 7.11 6.97 22.01
N ALA A 11 6.85 6.35 20.85
CA ALA A 11 5.62 6.56 20.11
C ALA A 11 4.41 6.08 20.91
N TRP A 12 4.52 4.91 21.57
CA TRP A 12 3.46 4.38 22.41
C TRP A 12 3.23 5.23 23.66
N SER A 13 4.27 5.62 24.36
CA SER A 13 4.18 6.53 25.52
C SER A 13 3.51 7.86 25.16
N GLY A 14 3.72 8.35 23.92
CA GLY A 14 3.02 9.51 23.38
C GLY A 14 1.55 9.25 23.07
N TYR A 15 1.16 8.00 22.79
CA TYR A 15 -0.21 7.60 22.50
C TYR A 15 -0.99 7.30 23.77
N ASP A 16 -0.55 6.30 24.53
CA ASP A 16 -1.17 5.85 25.79
C ASP A 16 -0.10 5.48 26.82
N PRO A 17 0.30 6.40 27.69
CA PRO A 17 1.32 6.13 28.71
C PRO A 17 0.82 5.22 29.84
N SER A 18 -0.47 4.98 29.97
CA SER A 18 -1.04 4.15 31.03
C SER A 18 -0.86 2.66 30.77
N ARG A 19 -0.81 2.25 29.51
CA ARG A 19 -0.71 0.84 29.12
C ARG A 19 0.74 0.44 28.85
N LYS A 20 1.26 -0.47 29.70
CA LYS A 20 2.68 -0.86 29.70
C LYS A 20 2.98 -1.92 28.61
N ILE A 21 4.04 -1.69 27.86
CA ILE A 21 4.58 -2.67 26.91
C ILE A 21 5.32 -3.77 27.67
N ALA A 22 4.98 -5.03 27.40
CA ALA A 22 5.69 -6.21 27.90
C ALA A 22 6.76 -6.68 26.90
N LYS A 23 6.48 -6.61 25.57
CA LYS A 23 7.39 -7.11 24.53
C LYS A 23 7.19 -6.38 23.20
N ILE A 24 8.28 -6.14 22.48
CA ILE A 24 8.31 -5.67 21.09
C ILE A 24 9.04 -6.70 20.25
N GLU A 25 8.37 -7.27 19.24
CA GLU A 25 8.90 -8.29 18.35
C GLU A 25 8.93 -7.78 16.93
N ASP A 26 10.09 -7.84 16.28
CA ASP A 26 10.19 -7.55 14.84
C ASP A 26 9.58 -8.70 14.04
N ILE A 27 8.51 -8.40 13.30
CA ILE A 27 7.81 -9.34 12.42
C ILE A 27 7.90 -8.91 10.95
N SER A 28 8.88 -8.06 10.63
CA SER A 28 9.09 -7.52 9.28
C SER A 28 9.36 -8.65 8.28
N PRO A 29 8.77 -8.61 7.09
CA PRO A 29 9.20 -9.45 5.97
C PRO A 29 10.65 -9.13 5.59
N GLN A 30 11.45 -10.12 5.17
CA GLN A 30 12.86 -9.95 4.80
C GLN A 30 13.10 -8.95 3.67
N VAL A 31 12.10 -8.68 2.84
CA VAL A 31 12.16 -7.76 1.68
C VAL A 31 11.35 -6.48 1.86
N SER A 32 11.01 -6.12 3.10
CA SER A 32 10.25 -4.89 3.38
C SER A 32 11.15 -3.65 3.42
N THR A 33 10.64 -2.54 2.89
CA THR A 33 11.26 -1.20 3.04
C THR A 33 10.93 -0.57 4.40
N ASN A 34 9.96 -1.11 5.11
CA ASN A 34 9.50 -0.65 6.42
C ASN A 34 9.65 -1.77 7.47
N HIS A 35 9.68 -1.37 8.72
CA HIS A 35 9.72 -2.32 9.83
C HIS A 35 8.32 -2.47 10.43
N VAL A 36 7.94 -3.71 10.70
CA VAL A 36 6.66 -4.07 11.33
C VAL A 36 6.92 -4.79 12.63
N TYR A 37 6.30 -4.33 13.71
CA TYR A 37 6.49 -4.89 15.03
C TYR A 37 5.16 -5.31 15.64
N LYS A 38 5.16 -6.47 16.28
CA LYS A 38 4.12 -6.86 17.23
C LYS A 38 4.48 -6.27 18.60
N VAL A 39 3.62 -5.42 19.12
CA VAL A 39 3.77 -4.80 20.45
C VAL A 39 2.78 -5.44 21.38
N THR A 40 3.28 -6.29 22.29
CA THR A 40 2.47 -7.00 23.29
C THR A 40 2.51 -6.25 24.61
N PHE A 41 1.37 -6.12 25.26
CA PHE A 41 1.21 -5.43 26.54
C PHE A 41 1.21 -6.41 27.73
N THR A 42 1.27 -5.87 28.92
CA THR A 42 1.26 -6.67 30.17
C THR A 42 -0.06 -7.40 30.44
N ASP A 43 -1.13 -7.00 29.75
CA ASP A 43 -2.45 -7.65 29.76
C ASP A 43 -2.61 -8.71 28.65
N GLU A 44 -1.49 -9.11 28.00
CA GLU A 44 -1.40 -10.10 26.93
C GLU A 44 -2.04 -9.68 25.59
N ASP A 45 -2.72 -8.53 25.52
CA ASP A 45 -3.23 -8.00 24.28
C ASP A 45 -2.08 -7.40 23.45
N PHE A 46 -2.30 -7.16 22.15
CA PHE A 46 -1.26 -6.63 21.28
C PHE A 46 -1.79 -5.72 20.19
N ILE A 47 -0.89 -4.93 19.66
CA ILE A 47 -1.12 -4.09 18.46
C ILE A 47 0.01 -4.30 17.46
N ILE A 48 -0.19 -3.81 16.25
CA ILE A 48 0.84 -3.78 15.22
C ILE A 48 1.36 -2.35 15.07
N ALA A 49 2.68 -2.18 15.21
CA ALA A 49 3.38 -0.93 14.94
C ALA A 49 4.09 -1.03 13.59
N LYS A 50 3.89 -0.04 12.72
CA LYS A 50 4.63 0.11 11.48
C LYS A 50 5.55 1.32 11.61
N LEU A 51 6.85 1.09 11.44
CA LEU A 51 7.88 2.12 11.46
C LEU A 51 8.42 2.30 10.04
N SER A 52 8.43 3.53 9.56
CA SER A 52 8.96 3.91 8.25
C SER A 52 9.98 5.04 8.39
N SER A 53 10.94 5.04 7.48
CA SER A 53 11.87 6.15 7.24
C SER A 53 11.97 6.50 5.76
N PHE A 54 11.14 5.87 4.94
CA PHE A 54 11.16 6.01 3.49
C PHE A 54 10.13 7.05 3.01
N GLY A 55 10.58 7.97 2.17
CA GLY A 55 9.72 9.02 1.60
C GLY A 55 9.63 10.28 2.46
N LYS A 56 8.44 10.85 2.57
CA LYS A 56 8.15 12.07 3.34
C LYS A 56 7.11 11.79 4.43
N TYR A 57 7.35 12.27 5.64
CA TYR A 57 6.41 12.15 6.75
C TYR A 57 5.01 12.67 6.42
N GLU A 58 4.92 13.79 5.72
CA GLU A 58 3.62 14.39 5.38
C GLU A 58 2.80 13.48 4.43
N HIS A 59 3.47 12.81 3.50
CA HIS A 59 2.82 11.82 2.62
C HIS A 59 2.35 10.59 3.41
N PHE A 60 3.19 10.08 4.31
CA PHE A 60 2.82 8.97 5.20
C PHE A 60 1.58 9.31 6.04
N LYS A 61 1.56 10.48 6.65
CA LYS A 61 0.44 10.99 7.45
C LYS A 61 -0.83 11.17 6.60
N GLU A 62 -0.68 11.72 5.39
CA GLU A 62 -1.79 11.90 4.44
C GLU A 62 -2.38 10.54 4.04
N ASP A 63 -1.55 9.58 3.65
CA ASP A 63 -1.98 8.24 3.24
C ASP A 63 -2.79 7.56 4.35
N HIS A 64 -2.27 7.55 5.57
CA HIS A 64 -2.96 6.90 6.70
C HIS A 64 -4.28 7.58 7.04
N ARG A 65 -4.40 8.90 6.86
CA ARG A 65 -5.65 9.63 6.99
C ARG A 65 -6.67 9.20 5.92
N ILE A 66 -6.25 9.06 4.68
CA ILE A 66 -7.13 8.63 3.58
C ILE A 66 -7.53 7.17 3.74
N ILE A 67 -6.59 6.28 4.08
CA ILE A 67 -6.86 4.86 4.35
C ILE A 67 -7.86 4.71 5.49
N HIS A 68 -7.69 5.47 6.58
CA HIS A 68 -8.64 5.48 7.69
C HIS A 68 -10.03 5.94 7.25
N ALA A 69 -10.11 7.01 6.48
CA ALA A 69 -11.38 7.49 5.93
C ALA A 69 -12.00 6.43 4.98
N THR A 70 -11.18 5.77 4.14
CA THR A 70 -11.64 4.68 3.29
C THR A 70 -12.23 3.53 4.13
N ALA A 71 -11.50 3.06 5.16
CA ALA A 71 -11.94 1.98 6.03
C ALA A 71 -13.27 2.28 6.76
N ASN A 72 -13.53 3.55 7.08
CA ASN A 72 -14.75 3.95 7.79
C ASN A 72 -15.95 4.21 6.86
N ASN A 73 -15.71 4.40 5.57
CA ASN A 73 -16.80 4.66 4.60
C ASN A 73 -17.12 3.43 3.73
N LEU A 74 -16.27 2.39 3.72
CA LEU A 74 -16.59 1.13 3.06
C LEU A 74 -17.75 0.45 3.78
N LEU A 75 -18.72 0.00 2.98
CA LEU A 75 -19.90 -0.73 3.45
C LEU A 75 -19.73 -2.24 3.21
N TYR A 76 -20.66 -3.03 3.73
CA TYR A 76 -20.70 -4.48 3.49
C TYR A 76 -20.52 -4.82 2.00
N PRO A 77 -19.69 -5.77 1.67
CA PRO A 77 -18.95 -6.70 2.55
C PRO A 77 -17.50 -6.24 2.92
N PHE A 78 -17.13 -4.98 2.69
CA PHE A 78 -15.77 -4.49 2.82
C PHE A 78 -15.50 -3.61 4.05
N GLU A 79 -16.47 -3.41 4.95
CA GLU A 79 -16.38 -2.52 6.12
C GLU A 79 -15.26 -2.90 7.11
N ASN A 80 -14.84 -4.16 7.09
CA ASN A 80 -13.77 -4.68 7.94
C ASN A 80 -12.53 -5.13 7.16
N LEU A 81 -12.50 -4.90 5.83
CA LEU A 81 -11.41 -5.35 4.98
C LEU A 81 -10.07 -4.70 5.37
N LEU A 82 -10.07 -3.40 5.65
CA LEU A 82 -8.83 -2.66 5.88
C LEU A 82 -8.46 -2.63 7.36
N ALA A 83 -7.19 -2.94 7.68
CA ALA A 83 -6.65 -2.77 9.03
C ALA A 83 -6.80 -1.30 9.47
N LYS A 84 -7.40 -1.09 10.66
CA LYS A 84 -7.73 0.24 11.17
C LYS A 84 -6.60 0.78 12.03
N SER A 85 -6.12 1.97 11.70
CA SER A 85 -5.14 2.70 12.50
C SER A 85 -5.74 3.18 13.81
N LEU A 86 -4.92 3.26 14.86
CA LEU A 86 -5.32 3.82 16.14
C LEU A 86 -5.51 5.35 16.04
N LEU A 87 -6.48 5.85 16.79
CA LEU A 87 -6.84 7.26 16.83
C LEU A 87 -6.46 7.90 18.16
N LYS A 88 -5.98 9.13 18.10
CA LYS A 88 -5.87 10.02 19.26
C LYS A 88 -6.59 11.33 18.95
N ASN A 89 -7.52 11.76 19.80
CA ASN A 89 -8.34 12.96 19.58
C ASN A 89 -9.06 12.95 18.21
N ASN A 90 -9.67 11.83 17.85
CA ASN A 90 -10.39 11.59 16.59
C ASN A 90 -9.53 11.75 15.30
N ARG A 91 -8.21 11.65 15.42
CA ARG A 91 -7.29 11.69 14.30
C ARG A 91 -6.38 10.47 14.32
N VAL A 92 -6.01 9.98 13.15
CA VAL A 92 -5.01 8.91 13.06
C VAL A 92 -3.75 9.34 13.78
N TYR A 93 -3.35 8.55 14.76
CA TYR A 93 -2.13 8.82 15.49
C TYR A 93 -0.92 8.42 14.68
N THR A 94 -0.06 9.38 14.39
CA THR A 94 1.25 9.18 13.78
C THR A 94 2.30 9.87 14.63
N TYR A 95 3.37 9.16 14.95
CA TYR A 95 4.49 9.69 15.71
C TYR A 95 5.68 9.92 14.79
N ARG A 96 6.33 11.08 14.89
CA ARG A 96 7.57 11.37 14.16
C ARG A 96 8.73 11.48 15.14
N TYR A 97 9.74 10.65 14.94
CA TYR A 97 11.01 10.71 15.64
C TYR A 97 12.06 11.39 14.76
N LYS A 98 12.62 12.51 15.25
CA LYS A 98 13.69 13.22 14.54
C LYS A 98 14.83 13.49 15.49
N LYS A 99 16.00 12.89 15.26
CA LYS A 99 17.21 13.08 16.04
C LYS A 99 18.45 12.86 15.18
N GLY A 100 19.30 13.88 15.04
CA GLY A 100 20.49 13.85 14.19
C GLY A 100 20.11 13.57 12.72
N LYS A 101 20.65 12.48 12.15
CA LYS A 101 20.36 12.04 10.77
C LYS A 101 19.13 11.14 10.67
N THR A 102 18.53 10.78 11.81
CA THR A 102 17.35 9.89 11.82
C THR A 102 16.09 10.70 11.75
N ASP A 103 15.27 10.39 10.75
CA ASP A 103 13.90 10.88 10.62
C ASP A 103 13.03 9.66 10.32
N ALA A 104 12.25 9.22 11.31
CA ALA A 104 11.41 8.03 11.22
C ALA A 104 10.04 8.30 11.82
N TRP A 105 9.04 7.56 11.40
CA TRP A 105 7.67 7.73 11.86
C TRP A 105 6.98 6.40 12.10
N VAL A 106 6.06 6.41 13.03
CA VAL A 106 5.33 5.22 13.49
C VAL A 106 3.83 5.47 13.36
N VAL A 107 3.11 4.45 12.95
CA VAL A 107 1.65 4.34 13.06
C VAL A 107 1.32 3.01 13.73
N PHE A 108 0.23 3.00 14.49
CA PHE A 108 -0.27 1.80 15.13
C PHE A 108 -1.57 1.34 14.49
N TYR A 109 -1.76 0.02 14.42
CA TYR A 109 -2.97 -0.61 13.91
C TYR A 109 -3.55 -1.59 14.91
N ASN A 110 -4.87 -1.69 14.92
CA ASN A 110 -5.52 -2.84 15.50
C ASN A 110 -5.13 -4.10 14.72
N PRO A 111 -4.88 -5.24 15.38
CA PRO A 111 -4.55 -6.48 14.70
C PRO A 111 -5.66 -6.88 13.72
N SER A 112 -5.29 -7.17 12.48
CA SER A 112 -6.21 -7.76 11.52
C SER A 112 -6.32 -9.25 11.74
N ARG A 113 -7.53 -9.78 11.79
CA ARG A 113 -7.74 -11.22 11.82
C ARG A 113 -7.39 -11.81 10.45
N VAL A 114 -6.41 -12.71 10.44
CA VAL A 114 -6.02 -13.45 9.22
C VAL A 114 -6.79 -14.77 9.20
N MET A 115 -7.56 -15.01 8.15
CA MET A 115 -8.32 -16.27 7.96
C MET A 115 -7.53 -17.22 7.06
N GLN A 116 -7.90 -17.32 5.78
CA GLN A 116 -7.27 -18.20 4.82
C GLN A 116 -6.39 -17.37 3.88
N ARG A 117 -5.24 -17.92 3.48
CA ARG A 117 -4.40 -17.35 2.43
C ARG A 117 -4.65 -18.11 1.13
N LEU A 118 -4.64 -17.39 0.02
CA LEU A 118 -4.67 -18.00 -1.30
C LEU A 118 -3.32 -18.71 -1.58
N PRO A 119 -3.32 -19.77 -2.42
CA PRO A 119 -2.08 -20.40 -2.86
C PRO A 119 -1.30 -19.44 -3.76
N ARG A 120 0.04 -19.54 -3.76
CA ARG A 120 0.91 -18.68 -4.59
C ARG A 120 0.59 -18.74 -6.09
N ARG A 121 0.13 -19.88 -6.60
CA ARG A 121 -0.39 -20.02 -7.96
C ARG A 121 -1.86 -20.35 -7.88
N LEU A 122 -2.68 -19.46 -8.40
CA LEU A 122 -4.14 -19.60 -8.41
C LEU A 122 -4.58 -20.56 -9.51
N ASP A 123 -5.63 -21.32 -9.28
CA ASP A 123 -6.37 -21.99 -10.35
C ASP A 123 -7.37 -21.01 -11.01
N ASP A 124 -7.97 -21.42 -12.11
CA ASP A 124 -8.90 -20.57 -12.88
C ASP A 124 -10.14 -20.15 -12.09
N ASN A 125 -10.63 -20.99 -11.18
CA ASN A 125 -11.78 -20.64 -10.34
C ASN A 125 -11.41 -19.54 -9.32
N LEU A 126 -10.23 -19.62 -8.71
CA LEU A 126 -9.71 -18.61 -7.83
C LEU A 126 -9.44 -17.30 -8.56
N ILE A 127 -8.89 -17.36 -9.80
CA ILE A 127 -8.68 -16.17 -10.64
C ILE A 127 -10.01 -15.48 -10.95
N LYS A 128 -11.00 -16.23 -11.39
CA LYS A 128 -12.36 -15.70 -11.68
C LYS A 128 -12.98 -15.07 -10.44
N SER A 129 -12.84 -15.73 -9.30
CA SER A 129 -13.38 -15.22 -8.05
C SER A 129 -12.66 -13.94 -7.60
N LEU A 130 -11.32 -13.92 -7.67
CA LEU A 130 -10.54 -12.74 -7.34
C LEU A 130 -10.91 -11.57 -8.26
N GLY A 131 -11.08 -11.79 -9.56
CA GLY A 131 -11.55 -10.76 -10.51
C GLY A 131 -12.85 -10.12 -10.04
N ARG A 132 -13.87 -10.93 -9.74
CA ARG A 132 -15.17 -10.45 -9.24
C ARG A 132 -15.04 -9.69 -7.91
N GLN A 133 -14.24 -10.20 -6.98
CA GLN A 133 -14.06 -9.55 -5.66
C GLN A 133 -13.38 -8.18 -5.81
N ILE A 134 -12.36 -8.08 -6.63
CA ILE A 134 -11.65 -6.82 -6.89
C ILE A 134 -12.54 -5.84 -7.66
N GLY A 135 -13.35 -6.32 -8.61
CA GLY A 135 -14.34 -5.48 -9.30
C GLY A 135 -15.32 -4.84 -8.31
N LYS A 136 -15.90 -5.66 -7.42
CA LYS A 136 -16.81 -5.18 -6.35
C LYS A 136 -16.10 -4.20 -5.39
N PHE A 137 -14.86 -4.49 -5.02
CA PHE A 137 -14.09 -3.62 -4.13
C PHE A 137 -13.78 -2.27 -4.77
N HIS A 138 -13.32 -2.24 -6.03
CA HIS A 138 -13.09 -0.99 -6.76
C HIS A 138 -14.39 -0.19 -6.96
N LEU A 139 -15.51 -0.86 -7.20
CA LEU A 139 -16.82 -0.19 -7.26
C LEU A 139 -17.20 0.42 -5.90
N ALA A 140 -16.96 -0.28 -4.80
CA ALA A 140 -17.17 0.27 -3.46
C ALA A 140 -16.27 1.49 -3.21
N CYS A 141 -14.99 1.43 -3.58
CA CYS A 141 -14.06 2.57 -3.51
C CYS A 141 -14.52 3.76 -4.38
N SER A 142 -15.05 3.49 -5.58
CA SER A 142 -15.60 4.51 -6.47
C SER A 142 -16.77 5.26 -5.82
N ARG A 143 -17.68 4.55 -5.17
CA ARG A 143 -18.87 5.14 -4.52
C ARG A 143 -18.52 6.11 -3.39
N ILE A 144 -17.43 5.85 -2.68
CA ILE A 144 -17.01 6.68 -1.54
C ILE A 144 -15.97 7.76 -1.90
N ARG A 145 -15.43 7.79 -3.13
CA ARG A 145 -14.30 8.65 -3.50
C ARG A 145 -14.52 10.15 -3.21
N ASN A 146 -15.76 10.62 -3.34
CA ASN A 146 -16.08 12.03 -3.17
C ASN A 146 -16.11 12.49 -1.70
N VAL A 147 -16.21 11.56 -0.74
CA VAL A 147 -16.17 11.86 0.69
C VAL A 147 -14.78 11.65 1.30
N LEU A 148 -13.83 11.11 0.51
CA LEU A 148 -12.46 10.91 0.95
C LEU A 148 -11.65 12.20 0.89
N PRO A 149 -10.66 12.37 1.78
CA PRO A 149 -9.71 13.46 1.69
C PRO A 149 -8.93 13.41 0.37
N LYS A 150 -8.65 14.58 -0.21
CA LYS A 150 -7.80 14.68 -1.40
C LYS A 150 -6.36 14.29 -1.05
N SER A 151 -5.68 13.63 -2.01
CA SER A 151 -4.25 13.35 -1.93
C SER A 151 -3.45 14.41 -2.67
N SER A 152 -2.33 14.81 -2.07
CA SER A 152 -1.32 15.66 -2.73
C SER A 152 -0.45 14.86 -3.71
N LYS A 153 -0.43 13.52 -3.59
CA LYS A 153 0.35 12.62 -4.43
C LYS A 153 -0.42 12.24 -5.69
N THR A 154 0.14 12.53 -6.83
CA THR A 154 -0.35 12.07 -8.13
C THR A 154 0.83 11.52 -8.94
N LEU A 155 0.55 10.67 -9.93
CA LEU A 155 1.59 10.22 -10.86
C LEU A 155 2.28 11.41 -11.55
N ARG A 156 1.54 12.48 -11.83
CA ARG A 156 2.11 13.69 -12.42
C ARG A 156 3.06 14.41 -11.46
N THR A 157 2.66 14.58 -10.20
CA THR A 157 3.53 15.23 -9.19
C THR A 157 4.79 14.41 -8.94
N ASP A 158 4.70 13.07 -8.98
CA ASP A 158 5.87 12.21 -8.80
C ASP A 158 6.86 12.34 -9.97
N ILE A 159 6.35 12.32 -11.21
CA ILE A 159 7.22 12.51 -12.40
C ILE A 159 7.85 13.89 -12.41
N ASN A 160 7.09 14.95 -12.09
CA ASN A 160 7.64 16.30 -11.99
C ASN A 160 8.74 16.38 -10.92
N THR A 161 8.51 15.77 -9.73
CA THR A 161 9.52 15.70 -8.67
C THR A 161 10.78 14.93 -9.14
N LEU A 162 10.60 13.81 -9.85
CA LEU A 162 11.72 13.06 -10.41
C LEU A 162 12.51 13.91 -11.43
N GLN A 163 11.83 14.61 -12.33
CA GLN A 163 12.48 15.50 -13.29
C GLN A 163 13.25 16.62 -12.61
N GLU A 164 12.70 17.24 -11.55
CA GLU A 164 13.37 18.25 -10.74
C GLU A 164 14.63 17.66 -10.05
N MET A 165 14.53 16.46 -9.48
CA MET A 165 15.66 15.77 -8.87
C MET A 165 16.75 15.43 -9.89
N LEU A 166 16.38 15.01 -11.10
CA LEU A 166 17.31 14.74 -12.19
C LEU A 166 18.04 16.00 -12.67
N GLN A 167 17.47 17.20 -12.46
CA GLN A 167 18.14 18.48 -12.73
C GLN A 167 19.06 18.92 -11.60
N THR A 168 18.58 18.81 -10.35
CA THR A 168 19.26 19.39 -9.18
C THR A 168 20.21 18.42 -8.47
N GLN A 169 20.04 17.11 -8.64
CA GLN A 169 20.74 16.05 -7.91
C GLN A 169 21.25 14.95 -8.85
N GLU A 170 21.62 15.31 -10.06
CA GLU A 170 21.99 14.39 -11.15
C GLU A 170 22.96 13.27 -10.70
N LYS A 171 23.99 13.61 -9.92
CA LYS A 171 25.00 12.67 -9.42
C LYS A 171 24.43 11.50 -8.58
N LYS A 172 23.21 11.63 -8.05
CA LYS A 172 22.57 10.57 -7.27
C LYS A 172 21.95 9.46 -8.15
N PHE A 173 21.75 9.72 -9.43
CA PHE A 173 21.08 8.82 -10.36
C PHE A 173 22.01 8.05 -11.29
N GLY A 174 23.33 8.17 -11.07
CA GLY A 174 24.32 7.45 -11.84
C GLY A 174 25.09 8.34 -12.82
N ASN A 175 25.52 7.75 -13.96
CA ASN A 175 26.25 8.50 -14.98
C ASN A 175 25.31 9.31 -15.89
N LYS A 176 25.87 10.18 -16.73
CA LYS A 176 25.14 11.07 -17.63
C LYS A 176 24.16 10.30 -18.56
N ALA A 177 24.58 9.16 -19.11
CA ALA A 177 23.74 8.37 -20.00
C ALA A 177 22.50 7.79 -19.27
N GLN A 178 22.67 7.36 -18.01
CA GLN A 178 21.57 6.88 -17.18
C GLN A 178 20.58 8.00 -16.84
N VAL A 179 21.08 9.20 -16.54
CA VAL A 179 20.23 10.38 -16.27
C VAL A 179 19.44 10.80 -17.52
N GLU A 180 20.10 10.81 -18.69
CA GLU A 180 19.43 11.11 -19.97
C GLU A 180 18.36 10.08 -20.29
N MET A 181 18.62 8.79 -20.06
CA MET A 181 17.63 7.73 -20.21
C MET A 181 16.41 7.94 -19.29
N LEU A 182 16.64 8.28 -18.01
CA LEU A 182 15.56 8.59 -17.08
C LEU A 182 14.74 9.79 -17.52
N ARG A 183 15.36 10.88 -18.00
CA ARG A 183 14.67 12.04 -18.56
C ARG A 183 13.78 11.65 -19.76
N TYR A 184 14.35 10.89 -20.69
CA TYR A 184 13.62 10.38 -21.84
C TYR A 184 12.37 9.57 -21.40
N HIS A 185 12.50 8.65 -20.45
CA HIS A 185 11.37 7.87 -19.94
C HIS A 185 10.31 8.73 -19.23
N CYS A 186 10.71 9.76 -18.49
CA CYS A 186 9.76 10.72 -17.92
C CYS A 186 8.95 11.44 -18.99
N GLU A 187 9.59 11.90 -20.05
CA GLU A 187 8.93 12.56 -21.19
C GLU A 187 7.98 11.61 -21.92
N GLN A 188 8.44 10.36 -22.22
CA GLN A 188 7.59 9.36 -22.85
C GLN A 188 6.38 9.00 -21.98
N PHE A 189 6.56 8.90 -20.66
CA PHE A 189 5.45 8.67 -19.74
C PHE A 189 4.40 9.78 -19.82
N LEU A 190 4.82 11.03 -19.74
CA LEU A 190 3.92 12.19 -19.84
C LEU A 190 3.20 12.25 -21.19
N LYS A 191 3.94 11.99 -22.30
CA LYS A 191 3.38 11.92 -23.66
C LYS A 191 2.32 10.83 -23.77
N ASN A 192 2.62 9.61 -23.30
CA ASN A 192 1.70 8.49 -23.35
C ASN A 192 0.47 8.71 -22.44
N ARG A 193 0.69 9.27 -21.24
CA ARG A 193 -0.39 9.66 -20.32
C ARG A 193 -1.39 10.62 -20.99
N ASN A 194 -0.88 11.60 -21.74
CA ASN A 194 -1.72 12.55 -22.46
C ASN A 194 -2.43 11.88 -23.64
N LYS A 195 -1.71 11.04 -24.41
CA LYS A 195 -2.27 10.28 -25.55
C LYS A 195 -3.43 9.38 -25.11
N CYS A 196 -3.32 8.71 -23.95
CA CYS A 196 -4.36 7.86 -23.40
C CYS A 196 -5.46 8.63 -22.65
N ASN A 197 -5.40 9.96 -22.63
CA ASN A 197 -6.30 10.80 -21.82
C ASN A 197 -6.42 10.31 -20.34
N ALA A 198 -5.30 9.88 -19.77
CA ALA A 198 -5.28 9.30 -18.41
C ALA A 198 -5.75 10.29 -17.33
N GLY A 199 -5.89 11.58 -17.66
CA GLY A 199 -6.48 12.57 -16.78
C GLY A 199 -7.98 12.40 -16.55
N SER A 200 -8.69 11.71 -17.46
CA SER A 200 -10.11 11.40 -17.35
C SER A 200 -10.38 10.10 -16.56
N PHE A 201 -9.36 9.32 -16.25
CA PHE A 201 -9.54 8.08 -15.50
C PHE A 201 -10.01 8.38 -14.08
N GLU A 202 -11.00 7.62 -13.65
CA GLU A 202 -11.52 7.72 -12.29
C GLU A 202 -10.42 7.51 -11.26
N THR A 203 -10.34 8.41 -10.28
CA THR A 203 -9.42 8.32 -9.15
C THR A 203 -10.14 7.72 -7.96
N ILE A 204 -9.64 6.57 -7.49
CA ILE A 204 -10.14 5.82 -6.34
C ILE A 204 -8.99 5.43 -5.41
N PRO A 205 -9.25 4.97 -4.19
CA PRO A 205 -8.25 4.27 -3.40
C PRO A 205 -7.72 3.05 -4.15
N VAL A 206 -6.41 3.00 -4.41
CA VAL A 206 -5.70 1.84 -4.96
C VAL A 206 -4.56 1.46 -4.03
N PHE A 207 -4.32 0.19 -3.89
CA PHE A 207 -3.37 -0.32 -2.90
C PHE A 207 -2.10 -0.86 -3.53
N ILE A 208 -2.14 -1.11 -4.83
CA ILE A 208 -1.04 -1.53 -5.69
C ILE A 208 -0.45 -2.87 -5.28
N ASP A 209 0.15 -2.98 -4.09
CA ASP A 209 0.78 -4.22 -3.63
C ASP A 209 -0.26 -5.24 -3.16
N TRP A 210 -0.81 -5.98 -4.12
CA TRP A 210 -1.75 -7.07 -3.90
C TRP A 210 -1.07 -8.45 -3.79
N ASN A 211 0.18 -8.51 -3.37
CA ASN A 211 0.81 -9.79 -3.03
C ASN A 211 -0.10 -10.61 -2.12
N ILE A 212 -0.19 -11.92 -2.36
CA ILE A 212 -1.07 -12.85 -1.61
C ILE A 212 -0.75 -12.83 -0.10
N GLY A 213 0.47 -12.45 0.26
CA GLY A 213 0.88 -12.23 1.64
C GLY A 213 0.22 -11.04 2.35
N ASN A 214 -0.39 -10.09 1.61
CA ASN A 214 -0.90 -8.81 2.14
C ASN A 214 -2.42 -8.79 2.38
N PHE A 215 -3.12 -9.88 2.13
CA PHE A 215 -4.55 -10.01 2.39
C PHE A 215 -4.93 -11.44 2.77
N SER A 216 -6.13 -11.62 3.31
CA SER A 216 -6.72 -12.92 3.56
C SER A 216 -8.12 -13.01 2.99
N VAL A 217 -8.58 -14.25 2.82
CA VAL A 217 -9.91 -14.55 2.29
C VAL A 217 -10.68 -15.44 3.26
N VAL A 218 -11.98 -15.45 3.12
CA VAL A 218 -12.90 -16.40 3.77
C VAL A 218 -13.65 -17.18 2.68
N ASN A 219 -14.12 -18.38 3.00
CA ASN A 219 -14.80 -19.26 2.04
C ASN A 219 -13.99 -19.52 0.76
N LYS A 220 -12.65 -19.52 0.87
CA LYS A 220 -11.65 -19.68 -0.21
C LYS A 220 -11.59 -18.54 -1.26
N HIS A 221 -12.48 -17.57 -1.23
CA HIS A 221 -12.55 -16.60 -2.34
C HIS A 221 -13.01 -15.19 -1.98
N GLU A 222 -13.64 -14.97 -0.84
CA GLU A 222 -14.15 -13.65 -0.46
C GLU A 222 -13.06 -12.86 0.29
N LEU A 223 -12.78 -11.63 -0.11
CA LEU A 223 -11.84 -10.76 0.58
C LEU A 223 -12.29 -10.53 2.02
N TYR A 224 -11.41 -10.79 2.98
CA TYR A 224 -11.73 -10.73 4.40
C TYR A 224 -10.95 -9.65 5.16
N SER A 225 -9.62 -9.62 5.02
CA SER A 225 -8.79 -8.60 5.64
C SER A 225 -7.59 -8.27 4.77
N ARG A 226 -7.13 -7.02 4.84
CA ARG A 226 -5.97 -6.52 4.12
C ARG A 226 -5.14 -5.62 5.03
N TRP A 227 -3.84 -5.77 4.94
CA TRP A 227 -2.82 -4.98 5.61
C TRP A 227 -1.70 -4.64 4.62
N ASP A 228 -0.72 -3.86 5.06
CA ASP A 228 0.36 -3.31 4.26
C ASP A 228 -0.09 -2.30 3.19
N TYR A 229 0.14 -1.01 3.50
CA TYR A 229 -0.33 0.12 2.72
C TYR A 229 0.82 0.96 2.14
N ASP A 230 2.03 0.38 1.99
CA ASP A 230 3.22 1.13 1.57
C ASP A 230 3.07 1.78 0.20
N TRP A 231 2.35 1.13 -0.68
CA TRP A 231 2.11 1.59 -2.05
C TRP A 231 0.76 2.25 -2.25
N PHE A 232 0.03 2.52 -1.17
CA PHE A 232 -1.29 3.16 -1.25
C PHE A 232 -1.26 4.47 -2.02
N ARG A 233 -2.28 4.69 -2.85
CA ARG A 233 -2.50 5.93 -3.60
C ARG A 233 -3.97 6.21 -3.84
N MET A 234 -4.29 7.49 -4.02
CA MET A 234 -5.49 7.90 -4.74
C MET A 234 -5.12 7.99 -6.22
N SER A 235 -5.57 7.02 -7.03
CA SER A 235 -5.17 6.91 -8.44
C SER A 235 -6.17 6.08 -9.26
N SER A 236 -5.85 5.84 -10.53
CA SER A 236 -6.63 4.93 -11.37
C SER A 236 -6.39 3.47 -10.94
N ARG A 237 -7.46 2.67 -11.02
CA ARG A 237 -7.43 1.20 -10.84
C ARG A 237 -6.41 0.46 -11.71
N MET A 238 -5.94 1.09 -12.77
CA MET A 238 -4.92 0.53 -13.66
C MET A 238 -3.62 0.18 -12.92
N LEU A 239 -3.31 0.86 -11.81
CA LEU A 239 -2.14 0.52 -10.99
C LEU A 239 -2.31 -0.82 -10.26
N ASP A 240 -3.52 -1.12 -9.79
CA ASP A 240 -3.82 -2.42 -9.20
C ASP A 240 -3.79 -3.54 -10.25
N PHE A 241 -4.25 -3.29 -11.47
CA PHE A 241 -4.20 -4.28 -12.56
C PHE A 241 -2.79 -4.75 -12.88
N TYR A 242 -1.81 -3.84 -12.85
CA TYR A 242 -0.42 -4.23 -13.02
C TYR A 242 0.01 -5.28 -11.99
N PHE A 243 -0.38 -5.10 -10.72
CA PHE A 243 -0.06 -6.07 -9.68
C PHE A 243 -0.87 -7.37 -9.80
N PHE A 244 -2.16 -7.27 -10.08
CA PHE A 244 -2.99 -8.46 -10.29
C PHE A 244 -2.52 -9.31 -11.46
N SER A 245 -2.02 -8.70 -12.55
CA SER A 245 -1.47 -9.49 -13.67
C SER A 245 -0.36 -10.43 -13.21
N ARG A 246 0.48 -10.00 -12.27
CA ARG A 246 1.55 -10.80 -11.70
C ARG A 246 1.02 -11.89 -10.76
N VAL A 247 0.08 -11.54 -9.89
CA VAL A 247 -0.53 -12.47 -8.91
C VAL A 247 -1.23 -13.62 -9.62
N VAL A 248 -1.93 -13.34 -10.72
CA VAL A 248 -2.66 -14.36 -11.48
C VAL A 248 -1.83 -15.03 -12.59
N SER A 249 -0.59 -14.60 -12.83
CA SER A 249 0.28 -15.10 -13.91
C SER A 249 0.56 -16.61 -13.79
N ASP A 250 1.08 -17.18 -14.86
CA ASP A 250 1.54 -18.58 -14.86
C ASP A 250 2.64 -18.85 -13.84
N ALA A 251 3.49 -17.85 -13.60
CA ALA A 251 4.54 -17.93 -12.58
C ALA A 251 3.99 -17.84 -11.14
N GLY A 252 2.75 -17.37 -10.97
CA GLY A 252 2.14 -17.08 -9.67
C GLY A 252 2.78 -15.91 -8.94
N ASP A 253 2.30 -15.65 -7.72
CA ASP A 253 2.84 -14.60 -6.86
C ASP A 253 4.26 -14.93 -6.40
N LYS A 254 5.25 -14.20 -6.89
CA LYS A 254 6.68 -14.39 -6.57
C LYS A 254 7.19 -13.40 -5.53
N THR A 255 6.41 -12.71 -4.80
CA THR A 255 6.84 -11.75 -3.73
C THR A 255 7.95 -10.75 -4.16
N VAL A 256 8.80 -11.11 -5.14
CA VAL A 256 9.88 -10.28 -5.68
C VAL A 256 9.33 -9.34 -6.73
N PHE A 257 9.59 -8.07 -6.56
CA PHE A 257 9.16 -7.04 -7.51
C PHE A 257 9.87 -7.23 -8.85
N SER A 258 9.11 -7.33 -9.93
CA SER A 258 9.62 -7.27 -11.30
C SER A 258 8.85 -6.19 -12.06
N TYR A 259 9.54 -5.44 -12.90
CA TYR A 259 8.89 -4.38 -13.71
C TYR A 259 8.39 -4.89 -15.06
N LEU A 260 8.23 -6.23 -15.19
CA LEU A 260 7.74 -6.84 -16.40
C LEU A 260 6.24 -6.60 -16.59
N ILE A 261 5.86 -6.24 -17.81
CA ILE A 261 4.45 -6.05 -18.20
C ILE A 261 3.88 -7.24 -18.96
N SER A 262 4.73 -8.20 -19.35
CA SER A 262 4.30 -9.41 -20.08
C SER A 262 3.17 -10.19 -19.40
N PRO A 263 3.07 -10.29 -18.06
CA PRO A 263 1.93 -10.94 -17.40
C PRO A 263 0.57 -10.31 -17.73
N MET A 264 0.54 -9.04 -18.14
CA MET A 264 -0.71 -8.39 -18.55
C MET A 264 -1.26 -8.91 -19.88
N MET A 265 -0.44 -9.66 -20.65
CA MET A 265 -0.80 -10.27 -21.94
C MET A 265 -1.15 -11.75 -21.80
N GLU A 266 -1.03 -12.35 -20.60
CA GLU A 266 -1.35 -13.75 -20.38
C GLU A 266 -2.86 -14.00 -20.35
N ASP A 267 -3.31 -15.15 -20.85
CA ASP A 267 -4.73 -15.56 -20.85
C ASP A 267 -5.31 -15.57 -19.43
N ARG A 268 -4.49 -15.87 -18.44
CA ARG A 268 -4.89 -15.84 -17.02
C ARG A 268 -5.26 -14.45 -16.55
N PHE A 269 -4.55 -13.42 -17.00
CA PHE A 269 -4.92 -12.05 -16.69
C PHE A 269 -6.15 -11.59 -17.48
N LEU A 270 -6.30 -12.03 -18.73
CA LEU A 270 -7.52 -11.79 -19.50
C LEU A 270 -8.74 -12.47 -18.84
N LEU A 271 -8.55 -13.68 -18.28
CA LEU A 271 -9.57 -14.37 -17.49
C LEU A 271 -9.96 -13.57 -16.24
N PHE A 272 -8.98 -13.02 -15.51
CA PHE A 272 -9.23 -12.13 -14.37
C PHE A 272 -10.04 -10.90 -14.80
N LEU A 273 -9.65 -10.21 -15.87
CA LEU A 273 -10.32 -9.01 -16.38
C LEU A 273 -11.75 -9.30 -16.85
N SER A 274 -12.00 -10.44 -17.52
CA SER A 274 -13.34 -10.82 -17.97
C SER A 274 -14.32 -10.96 -16.81
N GLU A 275 -13.85 -11.43 -15.66
CA GLU A 275 -14.67 -11.57 -14.46
C GLU A 275 -14.75 -10.27 -13.62
N TYR A 276 -13.71 -9.44 -13.70
CA TYR A 276 -13.70 -8.11 -13.06
C TYR A 276 -14.79 -7.19 -13.61
N HIS A 277 -15.15 -7.31 -14.88
CA HIS A 277 -16.14 -6.49 -15.56
C HIS A 277 -17.59 -6.96 -15.38
N LYS A 278 -17.82 -8.13 -14.77
CA LYS A 278 -19.17 -8.65 -14.43
C LYS A 278 -19.70 -8.03 -13.14
#